data_69de8111f0d41c98869451b870f35575
#
_entry.id   69de8111f0d41c98869451b870f35575
#
_cell.length_a   1.000
_cell.length_b   1.000
_cell.length_c   1.000
_cell.angle_alpha   90.00
_cell.angle_beta   90.00
_cell.angle_gamma   90.00
#
_symmetry.space_group_name_H-M   'P 1'
#
loop_
_entity.id
_entity.type
_entity.pdbx_description
1 polymer ?
#
loop_
_entity_poly.entity_id
_entity_poly.type
_entity_poly.pdbx_seq_one_letter_code
_entity_poly.pdbx_strand_id
1 'polypeptide(L)'
;MGFKNDSVYRTRRILCLVIFVLLLSIIVVCISLACRGTCANHGDSHGPASATPSAPQPAVTDTPALQTEPAQTDNPPATQTAETPAPSDGIPLVVTEGDMNAVMARLEQLKTLPSDKTIILLDVGHGGFDPGSIGLDTGVHEDELNLQVARFVAQKLGEKGYYVFMTRMGSYAVADTKNEDMRLRKEFMKLDIFDAAISIHMNSYPDDRSVDGTRLFYYKEGTKGQTLATIILDEICKATGQRNRGTNSGDLMVVREPVAPSALVECGFISNANEERLLANSNYQEKLAQAVADGVEKFFNSDN
;
A
#
# COMPACT_ATOMS: atom_id res chain seq x y z
N MET A 1 15.85 -38.62 0.81
CA MET A 1 14.46 -39.14 0.96
C MET A 1 13.54 -37.97 1.14
N GLY A 2 12.98 -37.38 0.09
CA GLY A 2 12.21 -36.12 0.15
C GLY A 2 11.40 -35.84 -1.12
N PHE A 3 10.68 -36.86 -1.69
CA PHE A 3 9.92 -36.66 -2.93
C PHE A 3 8.42 -37.03 -2.77
N LYS A 4 7.76 -36.62 -1.71
CA LYS A 4 6.33 -36.91 -1.53
C LYS A 4 5.39 -35.69 -1.38
N ASN A 5 5.89 -34.46 -1.34
CA ASN A 5 5.03 -33.29 -1.11
C ASN A 5 4.64 -32.50 -2.37
N ASP A 6 5.37 -32.61 -3.47
CA ASP A 6 5.11 -31.79 -4.68
C ASP A 6 3.74 -32.03 -5.34
N SER A 7 3.28 -33.27 -5.36
CA SER A 7 1.99 -33.60 -5.99
C SER A 7 0.80 -33.06 -5.19
N VAL A 8 0.85 -33.11 -3.87
CA VAL A 8 -0.21 -32.61 -2.98
C VAL A 8 -0.26 -31.07 -3.02
N TYR A 9 0.90 -30.41 -3.09
CA TYR A 9 1.01 -28.96 -3.20
C TYR A 9 0.45 -28.44 -4.54
N ARG A 10 0.81 -29.09 -5.66
CA ARG A 10 0.26 -28.77 -6.99
C ARG A 10 -1.26 -28.97 -7.04
N THR A 11 -1.78 -30.05 -6.47
CA THR A 11 -3.22 -30.34 -6.46
C THR A 11 -3.98 -29.32 -5.61
N ARG A 12 -3.44 -28.89 -4.46
CA ARG A 12 -4.03 -27.84 -3.63
C ARG A 12 -4.01 -26.47 -4.33
N ARG A 13 -2.90 -26.09 -4.97
CA ARG A 13 -2.80 -24.86 -5.77
C ARG A 13 -3.86 -24.83 -6.89
N ILE A 14 -4.02 -25.92 -7.64
CA ILE A 14 -5.03 -26.05 -8.71
C ILE A 14 -6.45 -25.97 -8.16
N LEU A 15 -6.74 -26.65 -7.04
CA LEU A 15 -8.08 -26.68 -6.45
C LEU A 15 -8.51 -25.30 -5.91
N CYS A 16 -7.62 -24.58 -5.22
CA CYS A 16 -7.88 -23.20 -4.77
C CYS A 16 -8.15 -22.27 -5.95
N LEU A 17 -7.47 -22.47 -7.05
CA LEU A 17 -7.62 -21.72 -8.29
C LEU A 17 -8.99 -21.89 -8.92
N VAL A 18 -9.44 -23.13 -9.05
CA VAL A 18 -10.77 -23.46 -9.63
C VAL A 18 -11.88 -22.83 -8.78
N ILE A 19 -11.76 -22.91 -7.45
CA ILE A 19 -12.74 -22.34 -6.52
C ILE A 19 -12.76 -20.81 -6.65
N PHE A 20 -11.60 -20.15 -6.77
CA PHE A 20 -11.51 -18.70 -6.89
C PHE A 20 -12.11 -18.20 -8.22
N VAL A 21 -11.82 -18.86 -9.33
CA VAL A 21 -12.40 -18.52 -10.65
C VAL A 21 -13.92 -18.71 -10.65
N LEU A 22 -14.43 -19.78 -10.01
CA LEU A 22 -15.87 -20.00 -9.87
C LEU A 22 -16.54 -18.93 -9.02
N LEU A 23 -15.92 -18.50 -7.92
CA LEU A 23 -16.44 -17.42 -7.07
C LEU A 23 -16.46 -16.06 -7.81
N LEU A 24 -15.42 -15.74 -8.57
CA LEU A 24 -15.39 -14.53 -9.39
C LEU A 24 -16.46 -14.54 -10.48
N SER A 25 -16.69 -15.67 -11.15
CA SER A 25 -17.75 -15.77 -12.16
C SER A 25 -19.14 -15.56 -11.55
N ILE A 26 -19.38 -16.05 -10.34
CA ILE A 26 -20.65 -15.83 -9.62
C ILE A 26 -20.81 -14.35 -9.28
N ILE A 27 -19.74 -13.67 -8.86
CA ILE A 27 -19.79 -12.23 -8.52
C ILE A 27 -20.10 -11.38 -9.75
N VAL A 28 -19.44 -11.64 -10.89
CA VAL A 28 -19.72 -10.92 -12.15
C VAL A 28 -21.19 -11.11 -12.59
N VAL A 29 -21.71 -12.31 -12.44
CA VAL A 29 -23.14 -12.59 -12.74
C VAL A 29 -24.06 -11.85 -11.78
N CYS A 30 -23.75 -11.81 -10.47
CA CYS A 30 -24.56 -11.09 -9.49
C CYS A 30 -24.54 -9.56 -9.72
N ILE A 31 -23.40 -8.98 -10.07
CA ILE A 31 -23.30 -7.55 -10.42
C ILE A 31 -24.11 -7.25 -11.67
N SER A 32 -24.05 -8.09 -12.71
CA SER A 32 -24.82 -7.94 -13.94
C SER A 32 -26.33 -8.04 -13.71
N LEU A 33 -26.78 -8.83 -12.74
CA LEU A 33 -28.19 -8.94 -12.37
C LEU A 33 -28.65 -7.76 -11.51
N ALA A 34 -27.80 -7.25 -10.62
CA ALA A 34 -28.12 -6.08 -9.79
C ALA A 34 -28.24 -4.80 -10.63
N CYS A 35 -27.40 -4.62 -11.64
CA CYS A 35 -27.49 -3.47 -12.55
C CYS A 35 -28.73 -3.48 -13.46
N ARG A 36 -29.40 -4.62 -13.64
CA ARG A 36 -30.66 -4.70 -14.40
C ARG A 36 -31.92 -4.38 -13.59
N GLY A 37 -31.81 -4.29 -12.25
CA GLY A 37 -32.93 -4.08 -11.35
C GLY A 37 -33.23 -2.62 -10.96
N THR A 38 -32.40 -1.63 -11.35
CA THR A 38 -32.50 -0.24 -10.87
C THR A 38 -33.12 0.76 -11.85
N CYS A 39 -33.82 0.32 -12.89
CA CYS A 39 -34.54 1.21 -13.80
C CYS A 39 -36.04 1.05 -13.62
N ALA A 40 -36.62 1.46 -12.50
CA ALA A 40 -38.06 1.84 -12.37
C ALA A 40 -38.32 2.41 -10.98
N ASN A 41 -38.39 3.71 -10.84
CA ASN A 41 -39.50 4.49 -10.27
C ASN A 41 -39.03 5.93 -9.97
N HIS A 42 -39.56 6.84 -10.79
CA HIS A 42 -39.67 8.26 -10.49
C HIS A 42 -41.11 8.50 -9.95
N GLY A 43 -41.20 9.25 -8.89
CA GLY A 43 -42.45 9.78 -8.35
C GLY A 43 -42.17 11.06 -7.56
N ASP A 44 -42.63 12.17 -8.11
CA ASP A 44 -42.56 13.53 -7.58
C ASP A 44 -43.28 13.71 -6.23
N SER A 45 -42.75 14.58 -5.34
CA SER A 45 -43.58 15.44 -4.50
C SER A 45 -42.83 16.67 -3.98
N HIS A 46 -43.40 17.83 -4.24
CA HIS A 46 -43.00 19.18 -3.85
C HIS A 46 -43.28 19.54 -2.39
N GLY A 47 -42.46 20.48 -1.86
CA GLY A 47 -42.82 21.61 -1.01
C GLY A 47 -42.48 21.54 0.47
N PRO A 48 -42.50 22.69 1.22
CA PRO A 48 -41.83 23.96 0.91
C PRO A 48 -40.83 24.45 2.00
N ALA A 49 -40.19 25.57 1.69
CA ALA A 49 -39.20 26.32 2.44
C ALA A 49 -39.53 26.71 3.88
N SER A 50 -38.54 26.77 4.74
CA SER A 50 -38.52 27.65 5.91
C SER A 50 -37.19 28.33 6.10
N ALA A 51 -37.28 29.60 6.48
CA ALA A 51 -36.24 30.64 6.45
C ALA A 51 -35.29 30.63 7.63
N THR A 52 -34.12 31.25 7.38
CA THR A 52 -33.03 31.73 8.22
C THR A 52 -33.38 32.43 9.55
N PRO A 53 -32.40 32.60 10.46
CA PRO A 53 -31.88 33.97 10.58
C PRO A 53 -30.32 34.08 10.64
N SER A 54 -29.85 35.21 10.13
CA SER A 54 -28.52 35.76 10.12
C SER A 54 -27.97 36.07 11.51
N ALA A 55 -26.65 35.95 11.71
CA ALA A 55 -25.88 36.56 12.77
C ALA A 55 -24.85 37.56 12.17
N PRO A 56 -24.47 38.62 12.90
CA PRO A 56 -23.92 39.84 12.36
C PRO A 56 -22.40 39.82 12.16
N GLN A 57 -21.93 40.57 11.14
CA GLN A 57 -20.53 40.90 10.90
C GLN A 57 -20.02 41.98 11.89
N PRO A 58 -18.76 41.95 12.31
CA PRO A 58 -18.09 43.10 12.92
C PRO A 58 -17.37 43.95 11.88
N ALA A 59 -17.31 45.23 12.23
CA ALA A 59 -16.92 46.38 11.44
C ALA A 59 -15.45 46.40 10.98
N VAL A 60 -15.26 47.04 9.83
CA VAL A 60 -13.99 47.41 9.20
C VAL A 60 -13.40 48.61 9.93
N THR A 61 -12.11 48.57 10.32
CA THR A 61 -11.30 49.75 10.64
C THR A 61 -10.18 49.89 9.63
N ASP A 62 -10.19 51.04 8.94
CA ASP A 62 -9.15 51.52 8.03
C ASP A 62 -7.83 51.77 8.75
N THR A 63 -6.71 51.31 8.18
CA THR A 63 -5.37 51.88 8.44
C THR A 63 -4.53 51.82 7.13
N PRO A 64 -3.68 52.83 6.86
CA PRO A 64 -3.31 53.19 5.50
C PRO A 64 -2.16 52.36 4.92
N ALA A 65 -2.17 52.36 3.57
CA ALA A 65 -1.23 51.67 2.70
C ALA A 65 0.22 52.12 2.88
N LEU A 66 1.12 51.18 3.06
CA LEU A 66 2.56 51.33 2.85
C LEU A 66 2.92 50.63 1.53
N GLN A 67 3.39 51.40 0.55
CA GLN A 67 3.89 50.87 -0.71
C GLN A 67 5.21 50.13 -0.47
N THR A 68 5.27 48.85 -0.84
CA THR A 68 6.52 48.11 -1.02
C THR A 68 6.52 47.48 -2.41
N GLU A 69 7.66 47.62 -3.09
CA GLU A 69 7.98 47.15 -4.44
C GLU A 69 7.70 45.65 -4.62
N PRO A 70 7.47 45.19 -5.86
CA PRO A 70 7.17 43.75 -6.11
C PRO A 70 8.45 42.92 -5.94
N ALA A 71 8.46 42.08 -4.93
CA ALA A 71 9.42 41.00 -4.81
C ALA A 71 9.18 39.96 -5.93
N GLN A 72 10.25 39.60 -6.60
CA GLN A 72 10.28 38.53 -7.58
C GLN A 72 9.70 37.24 -6.94
N THR A 73 8.67 36.71 -7.55
CA THR A 73 8.13 35.39 -7.22
C THR A 73 9.10 34.36 -7.76
N ASP A 74 9.97 33.84 -6.90
CA ASP A 74 10.62 32.59 -7.14
C ASP A 74 9.52 31.48 -7.11
N ASN A 75 9.15 31.01 -8.29
CA ASN A 75 8.35 29.79 -8.40
C ASN A 75 9.10 28.66 -7.71
N PRO A 76 8.43 27.86 -6.85
CA PRO A 76 9.02 26.63 -6.37
C PRO A 76 9.37 25.76 -7.59
N PRO A 77 10.52 25.06 -7.57
CA PRO A 77 10.91 24.22 -8.68
C PRO A 77 9.79 23.21 -8.96
N ALA A 78 9.37 23.15 -10.21
CA ALA A 78 8.43 22.17 -10.70
C ALA A 78 8.83 20.80 -10.16
N THR A 79 7.88 20.11 -9.52
CA THR A 79 7.98 18.73 -9.13
C THR A 79 8.47 17.95 -10.34
N GLN A 80 9.75 17.57 -10.36
CA GLN A 80 10.25 16.63 -11.33
C GLN A 80 9.53 15.32 -11.02
N THR A 81 8.58 14.97 -11.87
CA THR A 81 8.10 13.60 -11.96
C THR A 81 9.34 12.75 -12.19
N ALA A 82 9.75 12.03 -11.14
CA ALA A 82 10.81 11.05 -11.25
C ALA A 82 10.38 10.06 -12.35
N GLU A 83 11.03 10.10 -13.48
CA GLU A 83 10.88 9.07 -14.50
C GLU A 83 11.19 7.73 -13.85
N THR A 84 10.22 6.84 -13.86
CA THR A 84 10.38 5.47 -13.40
C THR A 84 11.52 4.86 -14.22
N PRO A 85 12.63 4.40 -13.62
CA PRO A 85 13.69 3.75 -14.38
C PRO A 85 13.12 2.57 -15.13
N ALA A 86 13.50 2.45 -16.40
CA ALA A 86 13.14 1.31 -17.25
C ALA A 86 13.58 0.01 -16.57
N PRO A 87 12.78 -1.07 -16.64
CA PRO A 87 13.13 -2.35 -16.04
C PRO A 87 14.39 -2.89 -16.68
N SER A 88 15.38 -3.31 -15.87
CA SER A 88 16.50 -4.10 -16.30
C SER A 88 16.01 -5.47 -16.78
N ASP A 89 16.60 -5.95 -17.89
CA ASP A 89 16.24 -7.18 -18.58
C ASP A 89 16.05 -8.37 -17.63
N GLY A 90 14.80 -8.86 -17.53
CA GLY A 90 14.52 -10.15 -16.92
C GLY A 90 13.28 -10.30 -16.06
N ILE A 91 12.71 -9.21 -15.49
CA ILE A 91 11.50 -9.33 -14.69
C ILE A 91 10.52 -8.23 -15.11
N PRO A 92 9.47 -8.56 -15.86
CA PRO A 92 8.49 -7.56 -16.23
C PRO A 92 7.65 -7.17 -15.02
N LEU A 93 7.94 -6.00 -14.45
CA LEU A 93 6.99 -5.27 -13.65
C LEU A 93 5.90 -4.77 -14.64
N VAL A 94 4.88 -5.59 -14.91
CA VAL A 94 3.80 -5.16 -15.80
C VAL A 94 2.85 -4.27 -15.04
N VAL A 95 2.89 -3.00 -15.37
CA VAL A 95 2.00 -1.96 -14.86
C VAL A 95 0.85 -1.77 -15.81
N THR A 96 -0.38 -1.92 -15.36
CA THR A 96 -1.53 -1.38 -16.06
C THR A 96 -2.42 -0.66 -15.05
N GLU A 97 -2.64 0.62 -15.30
CA GLU A 97 -3.48 1.44 -14.43
C GLU A 97 -4.92 0.94 -14.45
N GLY A 98 -5.47 0.65 -13.26
CA GLY A 98 -6.92 0.53 -13.05
C GLY A 98 -7.64 -0.64 -13.71
N ASP A 99 -6.96 -1.59 -14.34
CA ASP A 99 -7.61 -2.73 -15.01
C ASP A 99 -7.46 -4.02 -14.18
N MET A 100 -8.55 -4.48 -13.58
CA MET A 100 -8.62 -5.75 -12.85
C MET A 100 -8.22 -6.94 -13.75
N ASN A 101 -8.49 -6.89 -15.05
CA ASN A 101 -8.08 -7.95 -15.99
C ASN A 101 -6.56 -8.06 -16.05
N ALA A 102 -5.85 -6.95 -16.00
CA ALA A 102 -4.39 -6.93 -15.97
C ALA A 102 -3.83 -7.47 -14.66
N VAL A 103 -4.45 -7.15 -13.53
CA VAL A 103 -4.12 -7.74 -12.22
C VAL A 103 -4.31 -9.25 -12.26
N MET A 104 -5.41 -9.73 -12.82
CA MET A 104 -5.68 -11.17 -12.94
C MET A 104 -4.71 -11.84 -13.91
N ALA A 105 -4.41 -11.22 -15.06
CA ALA A 105 -3.42 -11.75 -16.00
C ALA A 105 -2.02 -11.88 -15.35
N ARG A 106 -1.64 -10.91 -14.51
CA ARG A 106 -0.39 -10.97 -13.75
C ARG A 106 -0.38 -12.11 -12.73
N LEU A 107 -1.47 -12.31 -12.01
CA LEU A 107 -1.60 -13.45 -11.09
C LEU A 107 -1.47 -14.79 -11.83
N GLU A 108 -2.08 -14.92 -13.01
CA GLU A 108 -1.94 -16.13 -13.83
C GLU A 108 -0.49 -16.35 -14.28
N GLN A 109 0.23 -15.30 -14.69
CA GLN A 109 1.65 -15.39 -15.01
C GLN A 109 2.48 -15.89 -13.82
N LEU A 110 2.25 -15.33 -12.62
CA LEU A 110 2.97 -15.75 -11.42
C LEU A 110 2.77 -17.23 -11.09
N LYS A 111 1.58 -17.77 -11.35
CA LYS A 111 1.28 -19.20 -11.16
C LYS A 111 2.02 -20.12 -12.12
N THR A 112 2.48 -19.62 -13.25
CA THR A 112 3.25 -20.38 -14.25
C THR A 112 4.75 -20.39 -13.96
N LEU A 113 5.20 -19.62 -12.99
CA LEU A 113 6.60 -19.58 -12.62
C LEU A 113 7.09 -20.95 -12.10
N PRO A 114 8.37 -21.27 -12.32
CA PRO A 114 8.99 -22.43 -11.70
C PRO A 114 8.89 -22.39 -10.17
N SER A 115 8.79 -23.55 -9.53
CA SER A 115 8.60 -23.67 -8.09
C SER A 115 9.79 -23.23 -7.24
N ASP A 116 10.94 -22.98 -7.86
CA ASP A 116 12.14 -22.43 -7.24
C ASP A 116 12.15 -20.90 -7.17
N LYS A 117 11.10 -20.23 -7.70
CA LYS A 117 10.99 -18.78 -7.67
C LYS A 117 10.21 -18.31 -6.45
N THR A 118 10.79 -17.36 -5.74
CA THR A 118 10.17 -16.71 -4.60
C THR A 118 9.30 -15.54 -5.04
N ILE A 119 8.05 -15.53 -4.62
CA ILE A 119 7.04 -14.54 -5.00
C ILE A 119 6.61 -13.76 -3.76
N ILE A 120 6.78 -12.45 -3.80
CA ILE A 120 6.43 -11.54 -2.70
C ILE A 120 5.12 -10.81 -3.04
N LEU A 121 4.15 -10.87 -2.14
CA LEU A 121 3.01 -9.96 -2.13
C LEU A 121 3.44 -8.63 -1.49
N LEU A 122 3.38 -7.55 -2.25
CA LEU A 122 3.63 -6.19 -1.76
C LEU A 122 2.29 -5.44 -1.73
N ASP A 123 1.71 -5.32 -0.55
CA ASP A 123 0.49 -4.55 -0.35
C ASP A 123 0.83 -3.06 -0.18
N VAL A 124 0.21 -2.24 -1.03
CA VAL A 124 0.39 -0.78 -1.01
C VAL A 124 -0.80 -0.18 -0.30
N GLY A 125 -0.60 0.26 0.95
CA GLY A 125 -1.68 0.78 1.80
C GLY A 125 -2.45 1.93 1.17
N HIS A 126 -3.76 2.01 1.45
CA HIS A 126 -4.66 3.07 0.98
C HIS A 126 -4.78 3.16 -0.56
N GLY A 127 -5.18 4.34 -1.08
CA GLY A 127 -5.25 4.66 -2.51
C GLY A 127 -6.62 5.21 -2.94
N GLY A 128 -6.62 6.04 -3.99
CA GLY A 128 -7.83 6.59 -4.59
C GLY A 128 -8.66 7.43 -3.62
N PHE A 129 -9.83 6.93 -3.22
CA PHE A 129 -10.72 7.61 -2.27
C PHE A 129 -10.23 7.56 -0.81
N ASP A 130 -9.23 6.75 -0.49
CA ASP A 130 -8.65 6.61 0.85
C ASP A 130 -7.22 7.17 0.85
N PRO A 131 -7.02 8.45 1.22
CA PRO A 131 -5.69 9.06 1.24
C PRO A 131 -4.82 8.55 2.40
N GLY A 132 -5.39 7.79 3.35
CA GLY A 132 -4.72 7.49 4.62
C GLY A 132 -4.56 8.74 5.49
N SER A 133 -3.49 8.80 6.26
CA SER A 133 -3.12 9.98 7.04
C SER A 133 -2.60 11.08 6.12
N ILE A 134 -2.77 12.35 6.55
CA ILE A 134 -2.31 13.51 5.79
C ILE A 134 -1.23 14.22 6.61
N GLY A 135 -0.11 14.50 5.97
CA GLY A 135 0.99 15.26 6.56
C GLY A 135 0.53 16.64 7.02
N LEU A 136 0.90 17.01 8.22
CA LEU A 136 0.39 18.23 8.87
C LEU A 136 1.10 19.51 8.41
N ASP A 137 2.29 19.40 7.84
CA ASP A 137 3.09 20.55 7.41
C ASP A 137 3.01 20.78 5.90
N THR A 138 3.00 19.72 5.09
CA THR A 138 3.02 19.80 3.62
C THR A 138 1.70 19.40 2.98
N GLY A 139 0.84 18.70 3.71
CA GLY A 139 -0.39 18.15 3.17
C GLY A 139 -0.19 16.91 2.30
N VAL A 140 0.99 16.29 2.31
CA VAL A 140 1.26 15.06 1.55
C VAL A 140 0.39 13.91 2.07
N HIS A 141 -0.13 13.10 1.17
CA HIS A 141 -0.98 11.98 1.54
C HIS A 141 -0.17 10.70 1.77
N GLU A 142 -0.60 9.90 2.74
CA GLU A 142 0.01 8.61 3.05
C GLU A 142 -0.03 7.66 1.87
N ASP A 143 -1.14 7.59 1.13
CA ASP A 143 -1.28 6.70 -0.02
C ASP A 143 -0.27 6.99 -1.14
N GLU A 144 0.09 8.26 -1.34
CA GLU A 144 1.12 8.68 -2.30
C GLU A 144 2.52 8.21 -1.85
N LEU A 145 2.84 8.41 -0.57
CA LEU A 145 4.12 7.97 0.01
C LEU A 145 4.24 6.45 0.01
N ASN A 146 3.15 5.74 0.37
CA ASN A 146 3.11 4.29 0.33
C ASN A 146 3.40 3.76 -1.09
N LEU A 147 2.81 4.38 -2.12
CA LEU A 147 3.04 3.99 -3.51
C LEU A 147 4.49 4.24 -3.95
N GLN A 148 5.05 5.39 -3.60
CA GLN A 148 6.43 5.75 -3.94
C GLN A 148 7.43 4.77 -3.31
N VAL A 149 7.31 4.51 -2.00
CA VAL A 149 8.16 3.56 -1.28
C VAL A 149 7.99 2.14 -1.83
N ALA A 150 6.74 1.70 -2.05
CA ALA A 150 6.47 0.35 -2.56
C ALA A 150 7.06 0.12 -3.97
N ARG A 151 7.06 1.13 -4.84
CA ARG A 151 7.71 1.03 -6.16
C ARG A 151 9.22 0.80 -6.03
N PHE A 152 9.89 1.53 -5.14
CA PHE A 152 11.31 1.29 -4.86
C PHE A 152 11.54 -0.11 -4.24
N VAL A 153 10.69 -0.53 -3.29
CA VAL A 153 10.78 -1.88 -2.69
C VAL A 153 10.64 -2.96 -3.77
N ALA A 154 9.64 -2.83 -4.66
CA ALA A 154 9.44 -3.79 -5.75
C ALA A 154 10.66 -3.85 -6.69
N GLN A 155 11.24 -2.69 -7.03
CA GLN A 155 12.47 -2.63 -7.83
C GLN A 155 13.63 -3.34 -7.11
N LYS A 156 13.91 -3.02 -5.83
CA LYS A 156 15.02 -3.61 -5.08
C LYS A 156 14.85 -5.12 -4.87
N LEU A 157 13.63 -5.59 -4.65
CA LEU A 157 13.33 -7.02 -4.60
C LEU A 157 13.55 -7.69 -5.97
N GLY A 158 13.11 -7.03 -7.06
CA GLY A 158 13.36 -7.50 -8.41
C GLY A 158 14.84 -7.61 -8.75
N GLU A 159 15.69 -6.63 -8.37
CA GLU A 159 17.13 -6.65 -8.51
C GLU A 159 17.78 -7.84 -7.77
N LYS A 160 17.16 -8.32 -6.69
CA LYS A 160 17.57 -9.52 -5.93
C LYS A 160 17.01 -10.84 -6.50
N GLY A 161 16.22 -10.79 -7.58
CA GLY A 161 15.67 -11.98 -8.24
C GLY A 161 14.31 -12.44 -7.71
N TYR A 162 13.65 -11.68 -6.83
CA TYR A 162 12.31 -11.97 -6.36
C TYR A 162 11.26 -11.51 -7.37
N TYR A 163 10.16 -12.26 -7.48
CA TYR A 163 8.98 -11.84 -8.21
C TYR A 163 8.05 -11.08 -7.28
N VAL A 164 7.54 -9.94 -7.72
CA VAL A 164 6.71 -9.07 -6.86
C VAL A 164 5.34 -8.88 -7.49
N PHE A 165 4.30 -9.10 -6.69
CA PHE A 165 2.93 -8.71 -6.99
C PHE A 165 2.53 -7.54 -6.10
N MET A 166 2.28 -6.37 -6.70
CA MET A 166 1.78 -5.18 -5.99
C MET A 166 0.25 -5.14 -6.05
N THR A 167 -0.41 -4.82 -4.93
CA THR A 167 -1.88 -4.72 -4.87
C THR A 167 -2.40 -3.54 -5.69
N ARG A 168 -1.63 -2.47 -5.84
CA ARG A 168 -1.88 -1.35 -6.74
C ARG A 168 -0.56 -0.75 -7.23
N MET A 169 -0.60 -0.11 -8.38
CA MET A 169 0.60 0.46 -9.02
C MET A 169 0.40 1.94 -9.42
N GLY A 170 -0.78 2.49 -9.19
CA GLY A 170 -1.14 3.88 -9.40
C GLY A 170 -1.79 4.48 -8.15
N SER A 171 -2.23 5.73 -8.27
CA SER A 171 -2.94 6.46 -7.21
C SER A 171 -4.34 5.92 -6.93
N TYR A 172 -4.86 5.03 -7.77
CA TYR A 172 -6.19 4.42 -7.62
C TYR A 172 -6.26 3.46 -6.42
N ALA A 173 -7.47 3.25 -5.88
CA ALA A 173 -7.79 2.15 -4.98
C ALA A 173 -7.95 0.83 -5.76
N VAL A 174 -7.84 -0.31 -5.09
CA VAL A 174 -8.03 -1.63 -5.71
C VAL A 174 -9.48 -1.81 -6.20
N ALA A 175 -10.43 -1.08 -5.62
CA ALA A 175 -11.83 -1.04 -6.04
C ALA A 175 -12.47 0.33 -5.75
N ASP A 176 -13.71 0.55 -6.25
CA ASP A 176 -14.42 1.82 -6.18
C ASP A 176 -14.96 2.18 -4.79
N THR A 177 -15.04 1.22 -3.87
CA THR A 177 -15.51 1.44 -2.50
C THR A 177 -14.57 0.81 -1.48
N LYS A 178 -14.50 1.40 -0.28
CA LYS A 178 -13.64 0.91 0.81
C LYS A 178 -13.91 -0.56 1.16
N ASN A 179 -15.18 -0.96 1.22
CA ASN A 179 -15.53 -2.34 1.56
C ASN A 179 -15.05 -3.32 0.48
N GLU A 180 -15.20 -2.95 -0.78
CA GLU A 180 -14.78 -3.79 -1.91
C GLU A 180 -13.26 -3.82 -2.04
N ASP A 181 -12.57 -2.68 -1.85
CA ASP A 181 -11.12 -2.59 -1.82
C ASP A 181 -10.53 -3.53 -0.75
N MET A 182 -11.03 -3.44 0.48
CA MET A 182 -10.61 -4.32 1.58
C MET A 182 -10.93 -5.78 1.31
N ARG A 183 -12.07 -6.08 0.66
CA ARG A 183 -12.43 -7.44 0.28
C ARG A 183 -11.45 -8.01 -0.74
N LEU A 184 -11.13 -7.25 -1.79
CA LEU A 184 -10.20 -7.70 -2.83
C LEU A 184 -8.77 -7.86 -2.31
N ARG A 185 -8.28 -6.92 -1.48
CA ARG A 185 -6.98 -7.07 -0.82
C ARG A 185 -6.93 -8.35 0.00
N LYS A 186 -7.99 -8.65 0.76
CA LYS A 186 -8.11 -9.89 1.53
C LYS A 186 -8.07 -11.14 0.66
N GLU A 187 -8.75 -11.13 -0.50
CA GLU A 187 -8.71 -12.25 -1.45
C GLU A 187 -7.29 -12.47 -2.01
N PHE A 188 -6.58 -11.39 -2.37
CA PHE A 188 -5.18 -11.52 -2.79
C PHE A 188 -4.29 -12.11 -1.70
N MET A 189 -4.44 -11.65 -0.46
CA MET A 189 -3.64 -12.11 0.68
C MET A 189 -3.84 -13.60 0.99
N LYS A 190 -5.02 -14.15 0.71
CA LYS A 190 -5.33 -15.57 0.92
C LYS A 190 -4.80 -16.50 -0.16
N LEU A 191 -4.24 -15.97 -1.25
CA LEU A 191 -3.68 -16.81 -2.29
C LEU A 191 -2.42 -17.52 -1.80
N ASP A 192 -2.42 -18.84 -1.89
CA ASP A 192 -1.29 -19.70 -1.53
C ASP A 192 -0.26 -19.79 -2.68
N ILE A 193 0.14 -18.61 -3.19
CA ILE A 193 1.17 -18.48 -4.23
C ILE A 193 2.32 -17.59 -3.79
N PHE A 194 2.17 -16.89 -2.67
CA PHE A 194 3.16 -15.98 -2.14
C PHE A 194 4.00 -16.66 -1.05
N ASP A 195 5.30 -16.34 -1.03
CA ASP A 195 6.24 -16.86 -0.04
C ASP A 195 6.42 -15.89 1.13
N ALA A 196 6.12 -14.60 0.93
CA ALA A 196 5.96 -13.58 1.99
C ALA A 196 4.98 -12.49 1.56
N ALA A 197 4.41 -11.78 2.54
CA ALA A 197 3.56 -10.61 2.32
C ALA A 197 4.07 -9.42 3.12
N ILE A 198 4.29 -8.28 2.45
CA ILE A 198 4.76 -7.03 3.04
C ILE A 198 3.73 -5.95 2.74
N SER A 199 3.23 -5.27 3.77
CA SER A 199 2.35 -4.10 3.62
C SER A 199 3.12 -2.82 3.95
N ILE A 200 3.01 -1.78 3.12
CA ILE A 200 3.72 -0.50 3.28
C ILE A 200 2.74 0.57 3.70
N HIS A 201 3.01 1.20 4.83
CA HIS A 201 2.23 2.26 5.47
C HIS A 201 3.12 3.35 6.09
N MET A 202 2.48 4.49 6.42
CA MET A 202 3.06 5.54 7.24
C MET A 202 2.24 5.69 8.52
N ASN A 203 2.92 5.69 9.65
CA ASN A 203 2.28 5.86 10.94
C ASN A 203 1.81 7.31 11.15
N SER A 204 0.85 7.52 12.04
CA SER A 204 0.39 8.85 12.42
C SER A 204 0.01 8.91 13.88
N TYR A 205 0.45 9.97 14.58
CA TYR A 205 0.05 10.26 15.94
C TYR A 205 -0.09 11.78 16.13
N PRO A 206 -1.21 12.38 15.66
CA PRO A 206 -1.41 13.83 15.66
C PRO A 206 -1.42 14.49 17.02
N ASP A 207 -1.80 13.75 18.09
CA ASP A 207 -1.89 14.24 19.45
C ASP A 207 -0.52 14.57 20.06
N ASP A 208 0.55 13.91 19.58
CA ASP A 208 1.93 14.22 19.95
C ASP A 208 2.85 14.13 18.72
N ARG A 209 3.09 15.26 18.10
CA ARG A 209 3.94 15.40 16.90
C ARG A 209 5.44 15.16 17.17
N SER A 210 5.85 14.96 18.42
CA SER A 210 7.23 14.57 18.75
C SER A 210 7.50 13.09 18.58
N VAL A 211 6.45 12.29 18.41
CA VAL A 211 6.56 10.84 18.17
C VAL A 211 7.18 10.58 16.80
N ASP A 212 8.25 9.77 16.77
CA ASP A 212 9.08 9.46 15.60
C ASP A 212 9.48 7.99 15.55
N GLY A 213 10.06 7.53 14.45
CA GLY A 213 10.69 6.22 14.29
C GLY A 213 9.84 5.17 13.58
N THR A 214 10.45 4.05 13.29
CA THR A 214 9.87 2.95 12.53
C THR A 214 9.35 1.86 13.45
N ARG A 215 8.17 1.29 13.11
CA ARG A 215 7.54 0.18 13.82
C ARG A 215 7.01 -0.82 12.81
N LEU A 216 7.08 -2.11 13.14
CA LEU A 216 6.46 -3.13 12.31
C LEU A 216 5.42 -3.94 13.10
N PHE A 217 4.43 -4.45 12.37
CA PHE A 217 3.41 -5.33 12.93
C PHE A 217 3.45 -6.71 12.27
N TYR A 218 3.12 -7.72 13.04
CA TYR A 218 2.89 -9.10 12.64
C TYR A 218 1.65 -9.64 13.33
N TYR A 219 1.12 -10.81 12.91
CA TYR A 219 -0.15 -11.29 13.48
C TYR A 219 0.03 -11.95 14.85
N LYS A 220 0.90 -12.96 14.96
CA LYS A 220 1.04 -13.79 16.18
C LYS A 220 2.50 -13.97 16.58
N GLU A 221 2.70 -14.01 17.92
CA GLU A 221 3.99 -14.35 18.53
C GLU A 221 4.48 -15.75 18.12
N GLY A 222 5.81 -15.89 18.06
CA GLY A 222 6.47 -17.18 17.76
C GLY A 222 6.28 -17.66 16.32
N THR A 223 5.87 -16.77 15.39
CA THR A 223 5.67 -17.12 13.98
C THR A 223 6.79 -16.59 13.09
N LYS A 224 6.90 -17.14 11.88
CA LYS A 224 7.78 -16.61 10.83
C LYS A 224 7.47 -15.14 10.47
N GLY A 225 6.22 -14.69 10.61
CA GLY A 225 5.84 -13.28 10.45
C GLY A 225 6.51 -12.37 11.49
N GLN A 226 6.64 -12.79 12.74
CA GLN A 226 7.39 -12.06 13.75
C GLN A 226 8.88 -11.99 13.38
N THR A 227 9.48 -13.10 12.95
CA THR A 227 10.88 -13.16 12.51
C THR A 227 11.12 -12.21 11.34
N LEU A 228 10.24 -12.25 10.31
CA LEU A 228 10.29 -11.38 9.14
C LEU A 228 10.22 -9.90 9.55
N ALA A 229 9.23 -9.53 10.37
CA ALA A 229 9.07 -8.16 10.85
C ALA A 229 10.30 -7.66 11.63
N THR A 230 10.87 -8.51 12.49
CA THR A 230 12.04 -8.15 13.30
C THR A 230 13.27 -7.91 12.42
N ILE A 231 13.52 -8.80 11.46
CA ILE A 231 14.68 -8.67 10.55
C ILE A 231 14.56 -7.41 9.68
N ILE A 232 13.36 -7.15 9.11
CA ILE A 232 13.13 -5.95 8.29
C ILE A 232 13.32 -4.69 9.13
N LEU A 233 12.76 -4.62 10.36
CA LEU A 233 12.91 -3.46 11.24
C LEU A 233 14.38 -3.17 11.56
N ASP A 234 15.15 -4.19 11.88
CA ASP A 234 16.58 -4.04 12.19
C ASP A 234 17.36 -3.48 10.99
N GLU A 235 17.11 -3.98 9.78
CA GLU A 235 17.78 -3.47 8.57
C GLU A 235 17.33 -2.03 8.26
N ILE A 236 16.04 -1.67 8.44
CA ILE A 236 15.57 -0.29 8.27
C ILE A 236 16.28 0.64 9.25
N CYS A 237 16.27 0.33 10.54
CA CYS A 237 16.87 1.19 11.57
C CYS A 237 18.37 1.34 11.37
N LYS A 238 19.08 0.24 11.01
CA LYS A 238 20.49 0.26 10.67
C LYS A 238 20.82 1.14 9.47
N ALA A 239 20.02 1.04 8.40
CA ALA A 239 20.25 1.79 7.18
C ALA A 239 19.89 3.27 7.34
N THR A 240 18.73 3.59 7.91
CA THR A 240 18.18 4.93 7.95
C THR A 240 18.61 5.76 9.16
N GLY A 241 19.00 5.10 10.26
CA GLY A 241 19.23 5.74 11.54
C GLY A 241 17.93 6.09 12.30
N GLN A 242 16.79 5.63 11.82
CA GLN A 242 15.52 5.83 12.51
C GLN A 242 15.46 5.11 13.85
N ARG A 243 14.68 5.68 14.75
CA ARG A 243 14.40 5.05 16.06
C ARG A 243 13.67 3.74 15.86
N ASN A 244 14.20 2.67 16.42
CA ASN A 244 13.53 1.38 16.50
C ASN A 244 12.43 1.44 17.57
N ARG A 245 11.16 1.35 17.14
CA ARG A 245 9.98 1.30 18.04
C ARG A 245 9.48 -0.11 18.29
N GLY A 246 10.23 -1.10 17.87
CA GLY A 246 9.92 -2.51 18.08
C GLY A 246 8.91 -3.07 17.08
N THR A 247 8.74 -4.37 17.19
CA THR A 247 7.70 -5.13 16.49
C THR A 247 6.59 -5.49 17.45
N ASN A 248 5.34 -5.44 17.00
CA ASN A 248 4.18 -5.72 17.82
C ASN A 248 3.24 -6.71 17.12
N SER A 249 2.63 -7.60 17.88
CA SER A 249 1.50 -8.36 17.38
C SER A 249 0.27 -7.45 17.21
N GLY A 250 -0.49 -7.66 16.13
CA GLY A 250 -1.70 -6.89 15.83
C GLY A 250 -2.70 -7.68 15.01
N ASP A 251 -3.99 -7.53 15.34
CA ASP A 251 -5.09 -8.13 14.57
C ASP A 251 -5.44 -7.23 13.37
N LEU A 252 -4.45 -6.98 12.50
CA LEU A 252 -4.61 -6.23 11.28
C LEU A 252 -4.83 -7.19 10.09
N MET A 253 -5.77 -6.87 9.20
CA MET A 253 -6.14 -7.73 8.08
C MET A 253 -4.92 -8.12 7.24
N VAL A 254 -4.05 -7.18 6.93
CA VAL A 254 -2.87 -7.36 6.07
C VAL A 254 -1.79 -8.27 6.64
N VAL A 255 -1.79 -8.54 7.95
CA VAL A 255 -0.88 -9.50 8.59
C VAL A 255 -1.59 -10.76 9.08
N ARG A 256 -2.93 -10.72 9.23
CA ARG A 256 -3.75 -11.86 9.68
C ARG A 256 -4.14 -12.81 8.55
N GLU A 257 -4.54 -12.27 7.40
CA GLU A 257 -5.13 -13.03 6.30
C GLU A 257 -4.11 -13.74 5.39
N PRO A 258 -2.84 -13.24 5.21
CA PRO A 258 -1.88 -13.96 4.38
C PRO A 258 -1.61 -15.38 4.89
N VAL A 259 -1.54 -16.33 3.95
CA VAL A 259 -1.09 -17.70 4.23
C VAL A 259 0.42 -17.71 4.51
N ALA A 260 1.16 -16.85 3.80
CA ALA A 260 2.60 -16.67 3.93
C ALA A 260 2.98 -15.84 5.17
N PRO A 261 4.23 -15.92 5.66
CA PRO A 261 4.78 -14.99 6.64
C PRO A 261 4.53 -13.54 6.23
N SER A 262 4.03 -12.72 7.14
CA SER A 262 3.58 -11.37 6.80
C SER A 262 4.01 -10.32 7.81
N ALA A 263 4.34 -9.11 7.30
CA ALA A 263 4.70 -7.95 8.09
C ALA A 263 4.06 -6.68 7.51
N LEU A 264 3.59 -5.77 8.38
CA LEU A 264 3.22 -4.41 8.02
C LEU A 264 4.32 -3.48 8.50
N VAL A 265 4.80 -2.64 7.59
CA VAL A 265 5.88 -1.67 7.82
C VAL A 265 5.27 -0.28 7.96
N GLU A 266 5.33 0.26 9.17
CA GLU A 266 5.09 1.67 9.46
C GLU A 266 6.42 2.40 9.31
N CYS A 267 6.64 2.99 8.13
CA CYS A 267 7.93 3.52 7.71
C CYS A 267 8.45 4.68 8.55
N GLY A 268 7.55 5.43 9.18
CA GLY A 268 7.79 6.61 10.03
C GLY A 268 6.48 7.33 10.29
N PHE A 269 6.49 8.37 11.13
CA PHE A 269 5.29 9.12 11.50
C PHE A 269 5.09 10.32 10.58
N ILE A 270 4.11 10.25 9.68
CA ILE A 270 3.73 11.36 8.79
C ILE A 270 3.24 12.59 9.57
N SER A 271 2.79 12.43 10.82
CA SER A 271 2.43 13.52 11.74
C SER A 271 3.63 14.25 12.36
N ASN A 272 4.85 13.69 12.25
CA ASN A 272 6.08 14.33 12.74
C ASN A 272 6.71 15.15 11.63
N ALA A 273 6.96 16.45 11.86
CA ALA A 273 7.45 17.40 10.85
C ALA A 273 8.79 17.02 10.20
N ASN A 274 9.68 16.35 10.93
CA ASN A 274 10.96 15.92 10.40
C ASN A 274 10.80 14.65 9.56
N GLU A 275 10.02 13.68 10.05
CA GLU A 275 9.77 12.45 9.33
C GLU A 275 8.90 12.66 8.09
N GLU A 276 7.89 13.55 8.15
CA GLU A 276 7.10 13.93 6.97
C GLU A 276 8.01 14.37 5.81
N ARG A 277 9.00 15.24 6.10
CA ARG A 277 9.99 15.68 5.09
C ARG A 277 10.92 14.55 4.61
N LEU A 278 11.34 13.66 5.51
CA LEU A 278 12.15 12.51 5.16
C LEU A 278 11.36 11.54 4.27
N LEU A 279 10.13 11.21 4.67
CA LEU A 279 9.26 10.29 3.96
C LEU A 279 8.91 10.79 2.55
N ALA A 280 8.86 12.13 2.34
CA ALA A 280 8.67 12.75 1.04
C ALA A 280 9.97 12.85 0.20
N ASN A 281 11.13 12.52 0.75
CA ASN A 281 12.42 12.60 0.05
C ASN A 281 12.72 11.28 -0.69
N SER A 282 12.89 11.33 -2.00
CA SER A 282 13.09 10.12 -2.84
C SER A 282 14.38 9.36 -2.49
N ASN A 283 15.47 10.03 -2.13
CA ASN A 283 16.70 9.36 -1.72
C ASN A 283 16.52 8.60 -0.40
N TYR A 284 15.72 9.16 0.51
CA TYR A 284 15.37 8.47 1.75
C TYR A 284 14.44 7.28 1.48
N GLN A 285 13.44 7.44 0.60
CA GLN A 285 12.53 6.37 0.19
C GLN A 285 13.30 5.20 -0.45
N GLU A 286 14.27 5.51 -1.33
CA GLU A 286 15.13 4.47 -1.94
C GLU A 286 15.98 3.74 -0.90
N LYS A 287 16.57 4.47 0.05
CA LYS A 287 17.35 3.90 1.15
C LYS A 287 16.50 2.99 2.05
N LEU A 288 15.29 3.43 2.38
CA LEU A 288 14.30 2.66 3.13
C LEU A 288 13.91 1.38 2.38
N ALA A 289 13.63 1.51 1.10
CA ALA A 289 13.25 0.39 0.25
C ALA A 289 14.37 -0.65 0.10
N GLN A 290 15.63 -0.20 -0.04
CA GLN A 290 16.78 -1.09 -0.04
C GLN A 290 16.84 -1.89 1.27
N ALA A 291 16.64 -1.23 2.41
CA ALA A 291 16.66 -1.89 3.71
C ALA A 291 15.53 -2.92 3.88
N VAL A 292 14.32 -2.62 3.38
CA VAL A 292 13.21 -3.59 3.35
C VAL A 292 13.60 -4.82 2.51
N ALA A 293 14.15 -4.60 1.31
CA ALA A 293 14.55 -5.70 0.43
C ALA A 293 15.70 -6.54 1.02
N ASP A 294 16.67 -5.90 1.68
CA ASP A 294 17.75 -6.59 2.40
C ASP A 294 17.22 -7.44 3.57
N GLY A 295 16.22 -6.91 4.29
CA GLY A 295 15.55 -7.64 5.35
C GLY A 295 14.82 -8.87 4.85
N VAL A 296 14.10 -8.76 3.72
CA VAL A 296 13.42 -9.88 3.06
C VAL A 296 14.43 -10.94 2.62
N GLU A 297 15.51 -10.54 1.95
CA GLU A 297 16.58 -11.45 1.53
C GLU A 297 17.21 -12.19 2.72
N LYS A 298 17.52 -11.46 3.78
CA LYS A 298 18.09 -12.02 5.00
C LYS A 298 17.15 -13.02 5.67
N PHE A 299 15.84 -12.75 5.66
CA PHE A 299 14.82 -13.67 6.16
C PHE A 299 14.86 -15.01 5.40
N PHE A 300 14.83 -14.99 4.07
CA PHE A 300 14.87 -16.23 3.27
C PHE A 300 16.20 -16.96 3.38
N ASN A 301 17.30 -16.24 3.57
CA ASN A 301 18.64 -16.85 3.77
C ASN A 301 18.83 -17.41 5.20
N SER A 302 18.05 -17.00 6.19
CA SER A 302 18.15 -17.50 7.56
C SER A 302 17.39 -18.82 7.80
N ASP A 303 16.48 -19.20 6.91
CA ASP A 303 15.69 -20.43 6.99
C ASP A 303 16.40 -21.67 6.33
N ASN A 304 17.58 -21.48 5.77
CA ASN A 304 18.46 -22.52 5.24
C ASN A 304 19.59 -22.82 6.24
#